data_cac306367919a3822ea1952f6cc0396e
#
_entry.id   cac306367919a3822ea1952f6cc0396e
#
_cell.length_a   1.000
_cell.length_b   1.000
_cell.length_c   1.000
_cell.angle_alpha   90.00
_cell.angle_beta   90.00
_cell.angle_gamma   90.00
#
_symmetry.space_group_name_H-M   'P 1'
#
loop_
_entity.id
_entity.type
_entity.pdbx_description
1 polymer ?
#
loop_
_entity_poly.entity_id
_entity_poly.type
_entity_poly.pdbx_seq_one_letter_code
_entity_poly.pdbx_strand_id
1 'polypeptide(L)'
;MKVWLTGSCFPLWLEDNTDNHETAFTVSIDCVDTTTGISAAERSITAMRCVAEDAKPEDFRRPGHMFPLLAKKNGVLERNGHTEATVDLCRLAGLKECGLCCEIMKEDGTMMRTPQLKELAKEWNIKFITIKDLQEYRKVHEQLVERVTINENAYKIWRV
;
A
#
# COMPACT_ATOMS: atom_id res chain seq x y z
N MET A 1 -0.11 -8.76 -9.07
CA MET A 1 -0.81 -8.37 -7.82
C MET A 1 0.24 -8.06 -6.78
N LYS A 2 0.13 -6.94 -6.09
CA LYS A 2 1.17 -6.41 -5.19
C LYS A 2 0.62 -6.37 -3.77
N VAL A 3 1.45 -6.67 -2.77
CA VAL A 3 1.14 -6.57 -1.34
C VAL A 3 1.87 -5.37 -0.78
N TRP A 4 1.18 -4.54 -0.02
CA TRP A 4 1.70 -3.29 0.53
C TRP A 4 1.89 -3.45 2.04
N LEU A 5 3.09 -3.14 2.53
CA LEU A 5 3.47 -3.32 3.93
C LEU A 5 4.16 -2.07 4.46
N THR A 6 3.92 -1.72 5.71
CA THR A 6 4.81 -0.83 6.46
C THR A 6 5.73 -1.66 7.36
N GLY A 7 7.02 -1.34 7.36
CA GLY A 7 7.98 -1.99 8.26
C GLY A 7 8.26 -3.47 7.97
N SER A 8 8.22 -3.86 6.69
CA SER A 8 8.41 -5.24 6.26
C SER A 8 9.78 -5.79 6.65
N CYS A 9 9.83 -7.06 7.06
CA CYS A 9 11.06 -7.80 7.29
C CYS A 9 11.69 -8.36 5.99
N PHE A 10 11.09 -8.06 4.83
CA PHE A 10 11.62 -8.49 3.54
C PHE A 10 12.66 -7.50 3.01
N PRO A 11 13.82 -7.98 2.53
CA PRO A 11 14.83 -7.11 1.94
C PRO A 11 14.33 -6.49 0.64
N LEU A 12 14.84 -5.31 0.30
CA LEU A 12 14.64 -4.70 -1.02
C LEU A 12 15.20 -5.62 -2.11
N TRP A 13 14.56 -5.61 -3.27
CA TRP A 13 14.99 -6.44 -4.40
C TRP A 13 16.34 -6.00 -4.96
N LEU A 14 16.53 -4.69 -5.09
CA LEU A 14 17.76 -4.10 -5.62
C LEU A 14 18.24 -2.98 -4.67
N GLU A 15 19.55 -2.84 -4.54
CA GLU A 15 20.18 -1.74 -3.81
C GLU A 15 20.00 -0.41 -4.56
N ASP A 16 20.09 -0.45 -5.90
CA ASP A 16 19.89 0.70 -6.78
C ASP A 16 18.53 0.58 -7.49
N ASN A 17 17.58 1.41 -7.09
CA ASN A 17 16.21 1.40 -7.61
C ASN A 17 16.08 2.37 -8.79
N THR A 18 15.99 1.83 -10.00
CA THR A 18 15.81 2.58 -11.25
C THR A 18 14.35 2.73 -11.68
N ASP A 19 13.37 2.38 -10.84
CA ASP A 19 11.96 2.56 -11.15
C ASP A 19 11.60 4.04 -11.28
N ASN A 20 10.87 4.40 -12.34
CA ASN A 20 10.48 5.79 -12.63
C ASN A 20 9.70 6.49 -11.49
N HIS A 21 9.08 5.72 -10.61
CA HIS A 21 8.29 6.19 -9.47
C HIS A 21 8.93 5.86 -8.12
N GLU A 22 10.18 5.38 -8.13
CA GLU A 22 10.91 4.96 -6.93
C GLU A 22 10.12 3.96 -6.06
N THR A 23 9.33 3.09 -6.70
CA THR A 23 8.53 2.09 -5.99
C THR A 23 9.44 1.09 -5.29
N ALA A 24 9.34 1.01 -3.98
CA ALA A 24 10.22 0.17 -3.17
C ALA A 24 9.78 -1.30 -3.22
N PHE A 25 10.17 -2.00 -4.28
CA PHE A 25 9.97 -3.44 -4.41
C PHE A 25 10.85 -4.21 -3.43
N THR A 26 10.25 -5.19 -2.76
CA THR A 26 11.00 -6.18 -1.97
C THR A 26 11.12 -7.49 -2.76
N VAL A 27 11.87 -8.45 -2.20
CA VAL A 27 11.90 -9.80 -2.75
C VAL A 27 10.47 -10.37 -2.86
N SER A 28 10.19 -11.07 -3.96
CA SER A 28 8.89 -11.71 -4.18
C SER A 28 8.69 -12.93 -3.27
N ILE A 29 7.44 -13.20 -2.90
CA ILE A 29 7.09 -14.24 -1.94
C ILE A 29 5.90 -15.07 -2.39
N ASP A 30 5.81 -16.31 -1.86
CA ASP A 30 4.61 -17.13 -1.81
C ASP A 30 4.54 -17.81 -0.45
N CYS A 31 3.34 -17.98 0.11
CA CYS A 31 3.15 -18.75 1.33
C CYS A 31 3.57 -20.22 1.11
N VAL A 32 4.22 -20.83 2.11
CA VAL A 32 4.66 -22.25 2.03
C VAL A 32 3.48 -23.22 1.89
N ASP A 33 2.28 -22.82 2.32
CA ASP A 33 1.05 -23.61 2.20
C ASP A 33 0.42 -23.59 0.80
N THR A 34 1.05 -22.92 -0.17
CA THR A 34 0.61 -22.88 -1.57
C THR A 34 1.37 -23.90 -2.42
N THR A 35 0.85 -24.26 -3.57
CA THR A 35 1.54 -25.10 -4.56
C THR A 35 2.40 -24.24 -5.50
N THR A 36 1.78 -23.58 -6.47
CA THR A 36 2.45 -22.67 -7.40
C THR A 36 2.43 -21.21 -6.95
N GLY A 37 1.53 -20.83 -6.05
CA GLY A 37 1.37 -19.43 -5.59
C GLY A 37 0.66 -18.50 -6.59
N ILE A 38 0.25 -19.01 -7.77
CA ILE A 38 -0.22 -18.15 -8.88
C ILE A 38 -1.72 -17.92 -8.86
N SER A 39 -2.53 -18.93 -8.48
CA SER A 39 -3.99 -18.82 -8.52
C SER A 39 -4.50 -17.70 -7.60
N ALA A 40 -5.69 -17.17 -7.87
CA ALA A 40 -6.29 -16.15 -7.02
C ALA A 40 -6.45 -16.61 -5.57
N ALA A 41 -6.81 -17.88 -5.36
CA ALA A 41 -6.93 -18.49 -4.04
C ALA A 41 -5.57 -18.53 -3.33
N GLU A 42 -4.50 -18.98 -3.98
CA GLU A 42 -3.15 -19.06 -3.39
C GLU A 42 -2.56 -17.68 -3.11
N ARG A 43 -2.82 -16.70 -3.98
CA ARG A 43 -2.45 -15.29 -3.70
C ARG A 43 -3.19 -14.74 -2.47
N SER A 44 -4.46 -15.12 -2.29
CA SER A 44 -5.21 -14.78 -1.08
C SER A 44 -4.59 -15.41 0.17
N ILE A 45 -4.19 -16.69 0.12
CA ILE A 45 -3.49 -17.38 1.22
C ILE A 45 -2.21 -16.63 1.58
N THR A 46 -1.39 -16.29 0.58
CA THR A 46 -0.13 -15.55 0.80
C THR A 46 -0.41 -14.16 1.43
N ALA A 47 -1.41 -13.43 0.92
CA ALA A 47 -1.76 -12.12 1.47
C ALA A 47 -2.28 -12.21 2.91
N MET A 48 -3.14 -13.18 3.21
CA MET A 48 -3.65 -13.41 4.56
C MET A 48 -2.54 -13.80 5.53
N ARG A 49 -1.55 -14.59 5.08
CA ARG A 49 -0.40 -14.94 5.91
C ARG A 49 0.45 -13.72 6.26
N CYS A 50 0.59 -12.75 5.34
CA CYS A 50 1.34 -11.51 5.61
C CYS A 50 0.76 -10.69 6.78
N VAL A 51 -0.54 -10.80 7.06
CA VAL A 51 -1.21 -10.06 8.13
C VAL A 51 -1.50 -10.90 9.37
N ALA A 52 -1.12 -12.18 9.39
CA ALA A 52 -1.28 -13.03 10.55
C ALA A 52 -0.38 -12.55 11.70
N GLU A 53 -0.88 -12.65 12.96
CA GLU A 53 -0.13 -12.17 14.12
C GLU A 53 1.12 -12.99 14.40
N ASP A 54 1.05 -14.28 14.08
CA ASP A 54 2.11 -15.27 14.26
C ASP A 54 2.97 -15.47 13.01
N ALA A 55 2.83 -14.59 11.98
CA ALA A 55 3.60 -14.70 10.74
C ALA A 55 5.12 -14.63 10.99
N LYS A 56 5.84 -15.53 10.35
CA LYS A 56 7.29 -15.65 10.44
C LYS A 56 7.92 -15.66 9.04
N PRO A 57 9.19 -15.27 8.89
CA PRO A 57 9.89 -15.32 7.60
C PRO A 57 9.87 -16.69 6.93
N GLU A 58 9.85 -17.77 7.73
CA GLU A 58 9.83 -19.17 7.27
C GLU A 58 8.51 -19.57 6.62
N ASP A 59 7.43 -18.82 6.87
CA ASP A 59 6.12 -19.05 6.26
C ASP A 59 6.09 -18.68 4.76
N PHE A 60 7.18 -18.09 4.26
CA PHE A 60 7.25 -17.59 2.90
C PHE A 60 8.43 -18.16 2.12
N ARG A 61 8.13 -18.74 0.98
CA ARG A 61 9.13 -19.06 -0.05
C ARG A 61 9.59 -17.79 -0.76
N ARG A 62 10.85 -17.72 -1.11
CA ARG A 62 11.52 -16.61 -1.81
C ARG A 62 12.49 -17.18 -2.86
N PRO A 63 12.34 -16.84 -4.15
CA PRO A 63 11.32 -15.97 -4.74
C PRO A 63 9.94 -16.61 -4.79
N GLY A 64 8.93 -15.79 -5.10
CA GLY A 64 7.52 -16.18 -5.30
C GLY A 64 6.84 -15.33 -6.37
N HIS A 65 5.51 -15.29 -6.36
CA HIS A 65 4.69 -14.61 -7.36
C HIS A 65 3.97 -13.36 -6.83
N MET A 66 4.06 -13.11 -5.53
CA MET A 66 3.57 -11.89 -4.90
C MET A 66 4.73 -10.95 -4.64
N PHE A 67 4.55 -9.67 -4.96
CA PHE A 67 5.58 -8.64 -4.81
C PHE A 67 5.19 -7.68 -3.70
N PRO A 68 5.71 -7.85 -2.47
CA PRO A 68 5.52 -6.85 -1.43
C PRO A 68 6.19 -5.53 -1.81
N LEU A 69 5.53 -4.42 -1.50
CA LEU A 69 6.05 -3.08 -1.70
C LEU A 69 6.03 -2.33 -0.36
N LEU A 70 7.03 -1.50 -0.13
CA LEU A 70 7.10 -0.65 1.05
C LEU A 70 6.45 0.70 0.77
N ALA A 71 5.48 1.07 1.58
CA ALA A 71 4.91 2.41 1.58
C ALA A 71 5.82 3.39 2.35
N LYS A 72 5.81 4.66 1.95
CA LYS A 72 6.43 5.72 2.73
C LYS A 72 5.70 5.91 4.06
N LYS A 73 6.43 6.29 5.11
CA LYS A 73 5.93 6.36 6.48
C LYS A 73 4.71 7.28 6.63
N ASN A 74 4.73 8.44 5.97
CA ASN A 74 3.63 9.40 6.01
C ASN A 74 2.56 9.15 4.92
N GLY A 75 2.59 7.99 4.27
CA GLY A 75 1.58 7.59 3.29
C GLY A 75 1.46 8.57 2.12
N VAL A 76 0.22 8.83 1.68
CA VAL A 76 -0.06 9.72 0.53
C VAL A 76 0.34 11.18 0.75
N LEU A 77 0.63 11.58 1.99
CA LEU A 77 1.13 12.94 2.27
C LEU A 77 2.63 13.07 1.96
N GLU A 78 3.36 11.97 1.90
CA GLU A 78 4.78 11.93 1.55
C GLU A 78 4.99 11.57 0.07
N ARG A 79 4.28 10.54 -0.41
CA ARG A 79 4.36 10.08 -1.80
C ARG A 79 2.95 9.85 -2.36
N ASN A 80 2.66 10.51 -3.48
CA ASN A 80 1.38 10.42 -4.19
C ASN A 80 1.27 9.10 -4.98
N GLY A 81 1.30 7.97 -4.28
CA GLY A 81 1.31 6.63 -4.89
C GLY A 81 0.15 5.74 -4.42
N HIS A 82 -0.23 4.77 -5.25
CA HIS A 82 -1.24 3.75 -4.88
C HIS A 82 -0.74 2.84 -3.76
N THR A 83 0.57 2.66 -3.61
CA THR A 83 1.22 2.00 -2.48
C THR A 83 0.79 2.64 -1.17
N GLU A 84 1.04 3.92 -1.07
CA GLU A 84 0.74 4.73 0.10
C GLU A 84 -0.76 4.81 0.36
N ALA A 85 -1.56 4.99 -0.71
CA ALA A 85 -3.01 5.05 -0.61
C ALA A 85 -3.61 3.75 -0.04
N THR A 86 -3.10 2.60 -0.46
CA THR A 86 -3.58 1.31 0.02
C THR A 86 -3.30 1.13 1.52
N VAL A 87 -2.10 1.48 1.98
CA VAL A 87 -1.74 1.40 3.40
C VAL A 87 -2.52 2.41 4.24
N ASP A 88 -2.67 3.64 3.75
CA ASP A 88 -3.46 4.67 4.43
C ASP A 88 -4.93 4.27 4.60
N LEU A 89 -5.55 3.69 3.59
CA LEU A 89 -6.92 3.18 3.69
C LEU A 89 -7.05 2.08 4.73
N CYS A 90 -6.09 1.15 4.79
CA CYS A 90 -6.07 0.11 5.83
C CYS A 90 -5.94 0.73 7.23
N ARG A 91 -5.03 1.67 7.42
CA ARG A 91 -4.83 2.38 8.68
C ARG A 91 -6.07 3.16 9.12
N LEU A 92 -6.67 3.94 8.21
CA LEU A 92 -7.87 4.71 8.50
C LEU A 92 -9.09 3.83 8.82
N ALA A 93 -9.12 2.61 8.29
CA ALA A 93 -10.13 1.61 8.61
C ALA A 93 -9.85 0.86 9.94
N GLY A 94 -8.77 1.17 10.66
CA GLY A 94 -8.38 0.46 11.88
C GLY A 94 -7.86 -0.96 11.64
N LEU A 95 -7.43 -1.26 10.41
CA LEU A 95 -6.86 -2.55 10.02
C LEU A 95 -5.34 -2.52 10.10
N LYS A 96 -4.70 -3.69 9.99
CA LYS A 96 -3.24 -3.77 9.81
C LYS A 96 -2.84 -3.03 8.54
N GLU A 97 -1.72 -2.33 8.59
CA GLU A 97 -1.19 -1.51 7.50
C GLU A 97 -0.62 -2.36 6.35
N CYS A 98 -1.46 -3.22 5.82
CA CYS A 98 -1.15 -4.12 4.72
C CYS A 98 -2.39 -4.29 3.84
N GLY A 99 -2.26 -4.05 2.55
CA GLY A 99 -3.34 -4.19 1.60
C GLY A 99 -2.91 -4.88 0.32
N LEU A 100 -3.89 -5.41 -0.40
CA LEU A 100 -3.71 -6.05 -1.68
C LEU A 100 -4.27 -5.16 -2.78
N CYS A 101 -3.50 -4.92 -3.83
CA CYS A 101 -3.87 -4.06 -4.94
C CYS A 101 -3.65 -4.77 -6.28
N CYS A 102 -4.52 -4.50 -7.23
CA CYS A 102 -4.39 -4.99 -8.59
C CYS A 102 -4.86 -3.91 -9.56
N GLU A 103 -4.07 -3.68 -10.59
CA GLU A 103 -4.42 -2.79 -11.68
C GLU A 103 -5.53 -3.40 -12.53
N ILE A 104 -6.47 -2.56 -12.99
CA ILE A 104 -7.62 -2.99 -13.80
C ILE A 104 -7.31 -2.80 -15.28
N MET A 105 -7.30 -3.91 -16.00
CA MET A 105 -7.11 -3.94 -17.46
C MET A 105 -8.46 -4.03 -18.19
N LYS A 106 -8.49 -3.51 -19.42
CA LYS A 106 -9.57 -3.74 -20.37
C LYS A 106 -9.44 -5.14 -21.00
N GLU A 107 -10.48 -5.59 -21.69
CA GLU A 107 -10.48 -6.86 -22.42
C GLU A 107 -9.39 -6.92 -23.50
N ASP A 108 -9.04 -5.78 -24.10
CA ASP A 108 -7.97 -5.66 -25.10
C ASP A 108 -6.55 -5.73 -24.51
N GLY A 109 -6.42 -5.91 -23.18
CA GLY A 109 -5.14 -5.97 -22.46
C GLY A 109 -4.54 -4.61 -22.15
N THR A 110 -5.13 -3.49 -22.59
CA THR A 110 -4.69 -2.16 -22.19
C THR A 110 -5.27 -1.73 -20.84
N MET A 111 -4.65 -0.74 -20.18
CA MET A 111 -5.10 -0.28 -18.87
C MET A 111 -6.39 0.53 -18.96
N MET A 112 -7.35 0.26 -18.05
CA MET A 112 -8.50 1.13 -17.88
C MET A 112 -8.07 2.50 -17.39
N ARG A 113 -8.75 3.54 -17.91
CA ARG A 113 -8.53 4.94 -17.51
C ARG A 113 -9.74 5.48 -16.75
N THR A 114 -9.56 6.63 -16.10
CA THR A 114 -10.55 7.22 -15.21
C THR A 114 -12.00 7.22 -15.70
N PRO A 115 -12.32 7.57 -16.96
CA PRO A 115 -13.73 7.52 -17.42
C PRO A 115 -14.33 6.12 -17.33
N GLN A 116 -13.60 5.12 -17.80
CA GLN A 116 -14.03 3.71 -17.81
C GLN A 116 -14.12 3.14 -16.39
N LEU A 117 -13.14 3.49 -15.54
CA LEU A 117 -13.13 3.07 -14.13
C LEU A 117 -14.34 3.62 -13.36
N LYS A 118 -14.80 4.84 -13.66
CA LYS A 118 -16.00 5.41 -13.05
C LYS A 118 -17.25 4.66 -13.45
N GLU A 119 -17.37 4.25 -14.71
CA GLU A 119 -18.50 3.43 -15.16
C GLU A 119 -18.48 2.04 -14.54
N LEU A 120 -17.31 1.39 -14.50
CA LEU A 120 -17.14 0.10 -13.83
C LEU A 120 -17.48 0.17 -12.34
N ALA A 121 -17.07 1.23 -11.66
CA ALA A 121 -17.41 1.44 -10.24
C ALA A 121 -18.92 1.56 -10.00
N LYS A 122 -19.64 2.22 -10.91
CA LYS A 122 -21.11 2.30 -10.86
C LYS A 122 -21.75 0.95 -11.11
N GLU A 123 -21.29 0.23 -12.15
CA GLU A 123 -21.81 -1.10 -12.51
C GLU A 123 -21.66 -2.08 -11.34
N TRP A 124 -20.50 -2.09 -10.69
CA TRP A 124 -20.21 -2.99 -9.58
C TRP A 124 -20.65 -2.45 -8.21
N ASN A 125 -21.24 -1.26 -8.18
CA ASN A 125 -21.64 -0.57 -6.94
C ASN A 125 -20.51 -0.49 -5.89
N ILE A 126 -19.31 -0.14 -6.33
CA ILE A 126 -18.14 0.05 -5.47
C ILE A 126 -17.76 1.53 -5.40
N LYS A 127 -17.05 1.90 -4.34
CA LYS A 127 -16.57 3.26 -4.16
C LYS A 127 -15.44 3.57 -5.15
N PHE A 128 -15.47 4.80 -5.69
CA PHE A 128 -14.39 5.37 -6.48
C PHE A 128 -13.87 6.61 -5.76
N ILE A 129 -12.60 6.61 -5.42
CA ILE A 129 -11.91 7.73 -4.78
C ILE A 129 -10.63 8.06 -5.56
N THR A 130 -10.10 9.25 -5.36
CA THR A 130 -8.78 9.63 -5.87
C THR A 130 -7.78 9.75 -4.73
N ILE A 131 -6.47 9.64 -5.04
CA ILE A 131 -5.41 9.87 -4.06
C ILE A 131 -5.49 11.30 -3.51
N LYS A 132 -5.90 12.27 -4.35
CA LYS A 132 -6.10 13.66 -3.93
C LYS A 132 -7.19 13.78 -2.87
N ASP A 133 -8.32 13.10 -3.04
CA ASP A 133 -9.41 13.10 -2.04
C ASP A 133 -8.91 12.50 -0.72
N LEU A 134 -8.11 11.44 -0.78
CA LEU A 134 -7.51 10.83 0.41
C LEU A 134 -6.52 11.77 1.11
N GLN A 135 -5.68 12.48 0.35
CA GLN A 135 -4.78 13.50 0.91
C GLN A 135 -5.55 14.62 1.63
N GLU A 136 -6.62 15.12 1.02
CA GLU A 136 -7.46 16.16 1.62
C GLU A 136 -8.17 15.64 2.87
N TYR A 137 -8.71 14.43 2.82
CA TYR A 137 -9.30 13.78 3.98
C TYR A 137 -8.33 13.71 5.16
N ARG A 138 -7.10 13.22 4.94
CA ARG A 138 -6.08 13.10 5.97
C ARG A 138 -5.69 14.45 6.57
N LYS A 139 -5.52 15.48 5.73
CA LYS A 139 -5.18 16.85 6.19
C LYS A 139 -6.25 17.46 7.11
N VAL A 140 -7.51 17.08 6.92
CA VAL A 140 -8.64 17.62 7.71
C VAL A 140 -8.87 16.81 8.99
N HIS A 141 -8.67 15.49 8.94
CA HIS A 141 -9.10 14.59 10.02
C HIS A 141 -7.95 14.07 10.89
N GLU A 142 -6.69 14.26 10.48
CA GLU A 142 -5.54 13.86 11.28
C GLU A 142 -4.83 15.06 11.90
N GLN A 143 -4.30 14.88 13.12
CA GLN A 143 -3.42 15.86 13.74
C GLN A 143 -2.01 15.71 13.14
N LEU A 144 -1.70 16.50 12.12
CA LEU A 144 -0.43 16.42 11.38
C LEU A 144 0.71 17.19 12.06
N VAL A 145 0.38 18.08 13.01
CA VAL A 145 1.37 18.91 13.71
C VAL A 145 1.07 18.93 15.21
N GLU A 146 2.10 18.89 16.02
CA GLU A 146 2.01 19.01 17.46
C GLU A 146 2.74 20.27 17.94
N ARG A 147 2.10 21.01 18.87
CA ARG A 147 2.74 22.16 19.50
C ARG A 147 3.73 21.67 20.56
N VAL A 148 5.04 21.84 20.28
CA VAL A 148 6.11 21.38 21.18
C VAL A 148 6.43 22.39 22.28
N THR A 149 6.40 23.70 21.97
CA THR A 149 6.76 24.77 22.94
C THR A 149 6.02 26.07 22.65
N ILE A 150 5.63 26.79 23.71
CA ILE A 150 5.23 28.20 23.66
C ILE A 150 6.24 28.94 24.53
N ASN A 151 7.02 29.83 23.92
CA ASN A 151 7.85 30.78 24.64
C ASN A 151 7.36 32.19 24.27
N GLU A 152 7.24 33.08 25.25
CA GLU A 152 6.69 34.44 25.06
C GLU A 152 7.46 35.26 24.04
N ASN A 153 8.77 34.92 23.81
CA ASN A 153 9.66 35.58 22.87
C ASN A 153 10.08 34.77 21.65
N ALA A 154 9.45 33.60 21.39
CA ALA A 154 9.81 32.73 20.29
C ALA A 154 8.67 32.51 19.31
N TYR A 155 9.01 32.38 18.04
CA TYR A 155 8.09 31.90 17.01
C TYR A 155 7.55 30.52 17.37
N LYS A 156 6.28 30.25 17.01
CA LYS A 156 5.64 28.96 17.24
C LYS A 156 6.43 27.87 16.50
N ILE A 157 6.99 26.93 17.23
CA ILE A 157 7.68 25.76 16.64
C ILE A 157 6.66 24.62 16.56
N TRP A 158 6.49 24.10 15.36
CA TRP A 158 5.64 22.97 15.08
C TRP A 158 6.52 21.79 14.65
N ARG A 159 6.18 20.59 15.11
CA ARG A 159 6.78 19.34 14.61
C ARG A 159 5.77 18.71 13.64
N VAL A 160 6.23 18.38 12.44
CA VAL A 160 5.48 17.67 11.40
C VAL A 160 5.72 16.16 11.50
#